data_84cbac903554f1682af0ffe2576fc639
#
_entry.id   84cbac903554f1682af0ffe2576fc639
#
_cell.length_a   1.000
_cell.length_b   1.000
_cell.length_c   1.000
_cell.angle_alpha   90.00
_cell.angle_beta   90.00
_cell.angle_gamma   90.00
#
_symmetry.space_group_name_H-M   'P 1'
#
loop_
_entity.id
_entity.type
_entity.pdbx_description
1 polymer ?
#
loop_
_entity_poly.entity_id
_entity_poly.type
_entity_poly.pdbx_seq_one_letter_code
_entity_poly.pdbx_strand_id
1 'polypeptide(L)'
;MKAPWGHILLADKGNGLFLLELNNNPSSNIEGYFEEKFGLRAHEDAKLFRDLKIQLEEYFQGKKQKFRCNIDLSSGTDFQKKVWKTLSKIPYGKSLSYSEVAQKMGHPGAARAVGGACGKNPVPIIIPCHRVLGTTGDLGGFSSGSSIKQTLLKLENIPFNFSEGRVYL
;
A
#
# COMPACT_ATOMS: atom_id res chain seq x y z
N MET A 1 11.06 10.36 -1.51
CA MET A 1 11.53 10.12 -2.89
C MET A 1 10.45 10.46 -3.90
N LYS A 2 10.81 10.70 -5.19
CA LYS A 2 9.82 10.95 -6.27
C LYS A 2 9.19 9.64 -6.76
N ALA A 3 7.92 9.71 -7.17
CA ALA A 3 7.14 8.61 -7.75
C ALA A 3 6.33 9.15 -8.95
N PRO A 4 5.73 8.29 -9.78
CA PRO A 4 4.95 8.71 -10.96
C PRO A 4 3.78 9.66 -10.65
N TRP A 5 3.28 9.67 -9.43
CA TRP A 5 2.16 10.50 -8.98
C TRP A 5 2.55 11.61 -7.99
N GLY A 6 3.85 11.78 -7.66
CA GLY A 6 4.29 12.79 -6.70
C GLY A 6 5.42 12.27 -5.79
N HIS A 7 5.20 12.17 -4.50
CA HIS A 7 6.23 11.80 -3.53
C HIS A 7 5.84 10.57 -2.72
N ILE A 8 6.85 9.84 -2.25
CA ILE A 8 6.75 8.77 -1.27
C ILE A 8 7.50 9.18 -0.02
N LEU A 9 6.85 9.05 1.13
CA LEU A 9 7.44 9.19 2.43
C LEU A 9 7.70 7.77 2.99
N LEU A 10 8.91 7.56 3.51
CA LEU A 10 9.33 6.31 4.16
C LEU A 10 9.75 6.67 5.58
N ALA A 11 9.28 5.90 6.58
CA ALA A 11 9.68 6.12 7.96
C ALA A 11 9.99 4.82 8.71
N ASP A 12 10.99 4.91 9.61
CA ASP A 12 11.43 3.88 10.54
C ASP A 12 11.34 4.42 11.97
N LYS A 13 11.04 3.56 12.91
CA LYS A 13 11.10 3.86 14.35
C LYS A 13 12.03 2.92 15.11
N GLY A 14 13.04 2.35 14.41
CA GLY A 14 14.10 1.49 14.96
C GLY A 14 13.95 0.00 14.66
N ASN A 15 12.79 -0.45 14.15
CA ASN A 15 12.53 -1.88 13.86
C ASN A 15 12.27 -2.18 12.37
N GLY A 16 12.54 -1.23 11.50
CA GLY A 16 12.29 -1.30 10.07
C GLY A 16 11.16 -0.39 9.60
N LEU A 17 10.81 -0.49 8.34
CA LEU A 17 9.80 0.34 7.70
C LEU A 17 8.45 0.17 8.39
N PHE A 18 7.97 1.19 9.10
CA PHE A 18 6.65 1.18 9.72
C PHE A 18 5.61 2.02 8.96
N LEU A 19 6.07 2.91 8.06
CA LEU A 19 5.20 3.75 7.26
C LEU A 19 5.77 3.95 5.87
N LEU A 20 4.94 3.75 4.85
CA LEU A 20 5.14 4.17 3.48
C LEU A 20 3.89 4.93 3.05
N GLU A 21 3.99 6.24 2.86
CA GLU A 21 2.88 7.03 2.35
C GLU A 21 3.07 7.40 0.90
N LEU A 22 2.00 7.21 0.14
CA LEU A 22 1.90 7.60 -1.26
C LEU A 22 1.21 8.98 -1.31
N ASN A 23 1.99 10.04 -1.20
CA ASN A 23 1.44 11.38 -1.09
C ASN A 23 1.68 12.18 -2.38
N ASN A 24 0.62 12.80 -2.88
CA ASN A 24 0.71 13.71 -4.03
C ASN A 24 1.37 15.06 -3.68
N ASN A 25 1.36 15.41 -2.41
CA ASN A 25 1.88 16.71 -1.95
C ASN A 25 2.63 16.51 -0.62
N PRO A 26 3.98 16.59 -0.60
CA PRO A 26 4.71 16.48 0.65
C PRO A 26 4.27 17.60 1.58
N SER A 27 3.90 17.23 2.80
CA SER A 27 3.71 18.22 3.84
C SER A 27 4.98 19.07 3.97
N SER A 28 4.86 20.39 3.92
CA SER A 28 5.98 21.29 4.16
C SER A 28 6.50 21.17 5.60
N ASN A 29 5.75 20.52 6.48
CA ASN A 29 6.08 20.27 7.87
C ASN A 29 5.96 18.78 8.21
N ILE A 30 7.00 18.00 7.85
CA ILE A 30 7.08 16.58 8.14
C ILE A 30 7.15 16.33 9.65
N GLU A 31 7.86 17.17 10.40
CA GLU A 31 7.99 17.04 11.85
C GLU A 31 6.64 17.18 12.53
N GLY A 32 5.89 18.23 12.22
CA GLY A 32 4.55 18.45 12.76
C GLY A 32 3.57 17.32 12.39
N TYR A 33 3.67 16.77 11.18
CA TYR A 33 2.88 15.62 10.77
C TYR A 33 3.13 14.38 11.63
N PHE A 34 4.40 14.06 11.94
CA PHE A 34 4.74 12.91 12.79
C PHE A 34 4.38 13.14 14.25
N GLU A 35 4.52 14.38 14.76
CA GLU A 35 4.14 14.72 16.11
C GLU A 35 2.62 14.60 16.30
N GLU A 36 1.83 15.17 15.39
CA GLU A 36 0.37 15.13 15.46
C GLU A 36 -0.18 13.69 15.29
N LYS A 37 0.31 12.96 14.32
CA LYS A 37 -0.25 11.64 13.96
C LYS A 37 0.25 10.51 14.83
N PHE A 38 1.47 10.58 15.33
CA PHE A 38 2.14 9.46 16.00
C PHE A 38 2.72 9.83 17.37
N GLY A 39 2.75 11.11 17.74
CA GLY A 39 3.42 11.60 18.94
C GLY A 39 4.95 11.41 18.88
N LEU A 40 5.52 11.37 17.67
CA LEU A 40 6.94 11.10 17.42
C LEU A 40 7.64 12.34 16.86
N ARG A 41 8.84 12.61 17.31
CA ARG A 41 9.73 13.56 16.65
C ARG A 41 10.39 12.90 15.45
N ALA A 42 10.24 13.49 14.27
CA ALA A 42 10.87 13.01 13.05
C ALA A 42 12.21 13.70 12.82
N HIS A 43 13.18 12.91 12.36
CA HIS A 43 14.47 13.42 11.89
C HIS A 43 14.67 12.89 10.46
N GLU A 44 15.09 13.76 9.57
CA GLU A 44 15.36 13.36 8.19
C GLU A 44 16.74 12.66 8.11
N ASP A 45 16.75 11.45 7.54
CA ASP A 45 17.97 10.72 7.21
C ASP A 45 17.95 10.31 5.72
N ALA A 46 18.75 11.00 4.93
CA ALA A 46 18.87 10.75 3.49
C ALA A 46 19.40 9.33 3.16
N LYS A 47 20.15 8.70 4.09
CA LYS A 47 20.72 7.37 3.92
C LYS A 47 19.74 6.26 4.28
N LEU A 48 18.76 6.59 5.12
CA LEU A 48 17.73 5.63 5.53
C LEU A 48 17.01 5.08 4.30
N PHE A 49 16.84 3.78 4.25
CA PHE A 49 16.18 3.06 3.17
C PHE A 49 16.80 3.26 1.76
N ARG A 50 18.10 3.55 1.66
CA ARG A 50 18.76 3.74 0.35
C ARG A 50 18.47 2.58 -0.61
N ASP A 51 18.63 1.33 -0.15
CA ASP A 51 18.40 0.15 -0.98
C ASP A 51 16.91 -0.01 -1.34
N LEU A 52 16.00 0.33 -0.42
CA LEU A 52 14.57 0.29 -0.70
C LEU A 52 14.16 1.37 -1.71
N LYS A 53 14.77 2.55 -1.64
CA LYS A 53 14.54 3.63 -2.63
C LYS A 53 14.92 3.16 -4.04
N ILE A 54 16.08 2.51 -4.19
CA ILE A 54 16.51 1.91 -5.47
C ILE A 54 15.52 0.84 -5.93
N GLN A 55 15.10 -0.05 -5.03
CA GLN A 55 14.13 -1.09 -5.35
C GLN A 55 12.78 -0.52 -5.82
N LEU A 56 12.31 0.57 -5.22
CA LEU A 56 11.07 1.26 -5.64
C LEU A 56 11.24 1.91 -7.01
N GLU A 57 12.39 2.52 -7.29
CA GLU A 57 12.69 3.08 -8.62
C GLU A 57 12.69 2.00 -9.69
N GLU A 58 13.35 0.86 -9.43
CA GLU A 58 13.32 -0.31 -10.33
C GLU A 58 11.91 -0.86 -10.54
N TYR A 59 11.08 -0.87 -9.48
CA TYR A 59 9.68 -1.29 -9.56
C TYR A 59 8.88 -0.36 -10.47
N PHE A 60 9.03 0.97 -10.33
CA PHE A 60 8.34 1.93 -11.20
C PHE A 60 8.81 1.87 -12.67
N GLN A 61 10.00 1.33 -12.91
CA GLN A 61 10.51 1.04 -14.26
C GLN A 61 10.07 -0.35 -14.78
N GLY A 62 9.27 -1.09 -14.02
CA GLY A 62 8.84 -2.46 -14.37
C GLY A 62 9.94 -3.52 -14.24
N LYS A 63 11.11 -3.17 -13.68
CA LYS A 63 12.28 -4.07 -13.59
C LYS A 63 12.25 -4.95 -12.36
N LYS A 64 11.57 -4.53 -11.28
CA LYS A 64 11.54 -5.24 -10.00
C LYS A 64 10.13 -5.66 -9.61
N GLN A 65 10.01 -6.90 -9.17
CA GLN A 65 8.71 -7.51 -8.82
C GLN A 65 8.61 -7.90 -7.34
N LYS A 66 9.71 -7.91 -6.60
CA LYS A 66 9.77 -8.28 -5.17
C LYS A 66 10.67 -7.31 -4.41
N PHE A 67 10.29 -7.01 -3.19
CA PHE A 67 11.03 -6.12 -2.30
C PHE A 67 11.72 -6.90 -1.19
N ARG A 68 12.91 -6.40 -0.78
CA ARG A 68 13.64 -6.87 0.41
C ARG A 68 13.75 -5.72 1.37
N CYS A 69 12.99 -5.79 2.45
CA CYS A 69 12.92 -4.74 3.47
C CYS A 69 12.36 -5.35 4.75
N ASN A 70 12.93 -4.97 5.90
CA ASN A 70 12.31 -5.25 7.18
C ASN A 70 11.10 -4.34 7.35
N ILE A 71 9.98 -4.91 7.76
CA ILE A 71 8.72 -4.19 7.95
C ILE A 71 8.29 -4.32 9.40
N ASP A 72 8.03 -3.21 10.05
CA ASP A 72 7.42 -3.17 11.37
C ASP A 72 5.89 -3.03 11.27
N LEU A 73 5.20 -4.12 11.58
CA LEU A 73 3.73 -4.18 11.62
C LEU A 73 3.19 -4.20 13.06
N SER A 74 3.99 -3.80 14.05
CA SER A 74 3.65 -3.89 15.47
C SER A 74 2.34 -3.15 15.83
N SER A 75 2.03 -2.06 15.13
CA SER A 75 0.82 -1.24 15.34
C SER A 75 -0.49 -1.90 14.82
N GLY A 76 -0.40 -2.95 14.02
CA GLY A 76 -1.57 -3.63 13.48
C GLY A 76 -2.20 -4.62 14.48
N THR A 77 -3.53 -4.77 14.42
CA THR A 77 -4.22 -5.85 15.13
C THR A 77 -3.84 -7.22 14.53
N ASP A 78 -4.08 -8.31 15.25
CA ASP A 78 -3.77 -9.66 14.75
C ASP A 78 -4.51 -9.98 13.46
N PHE A 79 -5.77 -9.52 13.33
CA PHE A 79 -6.52 -9.66 12.09
C PHE A 79 -5.86 -8.90 10.94
N GLN A 80 -5.46 -7.64 11.16
CA GLN A 80 -4.77 -6.83 10.14
C GLN A 80 -3.44 -7.46 9.73
N LYS A 81 -2.63 -7.90 10.68
CA LYS A 81 -1.36 -8.60 10.41
C LYS A 81 -1.59 -9.87 9.57
N LYS A 82 -2.65 -10.63 9.87
CA LYS A 82 -3.02 -11.82 9.10
C LYS A 82 -3.43 -11.47 7.67
N VAL A 83 -4.23 -10.39 7.48
CA VAL A 83 -4.55 -9.87 6.15
C VAL A 83 -3.27 -9.48 5.42
N TRP A 84 -2.44 -8.60 5.98
CA TRP A 84 -1.24 -8.08 5.33
C TRP A 84 -0.25 -9.20 4.96
N LYS A 85 -0.08 -10.21 5.82
CA LYS A 85 0.70 -11.42 5.51
C LYS A 85 0.12 -12.20 4.33
N THR A 86 -1.19 -12.22 4.17
CA THR A 86 -1.84 -12.87 3.03
C THR A 86 -1.65 -12.04 1.76
N LEU A 87 -1.81 -10.72 1.85
CA LEU A 87 -1.57 -9.81 0.72
C LEU A 87 -0.14 -9.91 0.18
N SER A 88 0.87 -10.01 1.07
CA SER A 88 2.28 -10.12 0.67
C SER A 88 2.59 -11.36 -0.17
N LYS A 89 1.68 -12.34 -0.21
CA LYS A 89 1.81 -13.54 -1.04
C LYS A 89 1.21 -13.39 -2.44
N ILE A 90 0.49 -12.29 -2.71
CA ILE A 90 -0.08 -12.04 -4.05
C ILE A 90 1.06 -11.65 -4.98
N PRO A 91 1.33 -12.44 -6.05
CA PRO A 91 2.44 -12.16 -6.95
C PRO A 91 2.23 -10.87 -7.76
N TYR A 92 3.32 -10.31 -8.26
CA TYR A 92 3.29 -9.25 -9.27
C TYR A 92 2.47 -9.68 -10.50
N GLY A 93 1.66 -8.79 -11.03
CA GLY A 93 0.81 -9.06 -12.19
C GLY A 93 -0.41 -9.95 -11.90
N LYS A 94 -0.69 -10.24 -10.62
CA LYS A 94 -1.87 -11.02 -10.20
C LYS A 94 -2.71 -10.22 -9.21
N SER A 95 -4.00 -10.46 -9.24
CA SER A 95 -4.96 -9.89 -8.28
C SER A 95 -5.76 -10.98 -7.60
N LEU A 96 -6.35 -10.64 -6.47
CA LEU A 96 -7.37 -11.42 -5.77
C LEU A 96 -8.55 -10.50 -5.46
N SER A 97 -9.73 -11.08 -5.36
CA SER A 97 -10.88 -10.37 -4.77
C SER A 97 -10.77 -10.33 -3.25
N TYR A 98 -11.47 -9.38 -2.61
CA TYR A 98 -11.59 -9.33 -1.15
C TYR A 98 -12.10 -10.65 -0.57
N SER A 99 -13.01 -11.32 -1.28
CA SER A 99 -13.57 -12.61 -0.87
C SER A 99 -12.53 -13.73 -0.94
N GLU A 100 -11.71 -13.78 -1.99
CA GLU A 100 -10.64 -14.77 -2.11
C GLU A 100 -9.56 -14.57 -1.05
N VAL A 101 -9.22 -13.32 -0.70
CA VAL A 101 -8.31 -13.04 0.42
C VAL A 101 -8.90 -13.58 1.72
N ALA A 102 -10.19 -13.31 1.98
CA ALA A 102 -10.89 -13.80 3.16
C ALA A 102 -10.90 -15.34 3.23
N GLN A 103 -11.16 -16.02 2.12
CA GLN A 103 -11.09 -17.48 2.02
C GLN A 103 -9.68 -18.02 2.33
N LYS A 104 -8.64 -17.43 1.72
CA LYS A 104 -7.23 -17.81 1.97
C LYS A 104 -6.80 -17.64 3.43
N MET A 105 -7.45 -16.76 4.15
CA MET A 105 -7.23 -16.55 5.59
C MET A 105 -8.00 -17.54 6.48
N GLY A 106 -8.89 -18.36 5.92
CA GLY A 106 -9.78 -19.23 6.68
C GLY A 106 -10.94 -18.48 7.35
N HIS A 107 -11.31 -17.30 6.85
CA HIS A 107 -12.44 -16.50 7.33
C HIS A 107 -13.39 -16.15 6.17
N PRO A 108 -14.05 -17.16 5.54
CA PRO A 108 -15.02 -16.91 4.48
C PRO A 108 -16.12 -15.97 5.01
N GLY A 109 -16.50 -14.97 4.21
CA GLY A 109 -17.46 -13.94 4.64
C GLY A 109 -16.83 -12.66 5.21
N ALA A 110 -15.52 -12.64 5.53
CA ALA A 110 -14.84 -11.47 6.09
C ALA A 110 -14.39 -10.42 5.04
N ALA A 111 -14.93 -10.44 3.81
CA ALA A 111 -14.48 -9.58 2.71
C ALA A 111 -14.49 -8.08 3.08
N ARG A 112 -15.54 -7.60 3.78
CA ARG A 112 -15.63 -6.21 4.24
C ARG A 112 -14.52 -5.87 5.25
N ALA A 113 -14.24 -6.77 6.20
CA ALA A 113 -13.17 -6.60 7.19
C ALA A 113 -11.78 -6.63 6.53
N VAL A 114 -11.58 -7.46 5.49
CA VAL A 114 -10.37 -7.47 4.64
C VAL A 114 -10.22 -6.10 3.96
N GLY A 115 -11.29 -5.54 3.41
CA GLY A 115 -11.27 -4.19 2.82
C GLY A 115 -10.84 -3.12 3.84
N GLY A 116 -11.37 -3.16 5.05
CA GLY A 116 -10.96 -2.28 6.14
C GLY A 116 -9.47 -2.44 6.52
N ALA A 117 -8.96 -3.67 6.55
CA ALA A 117 -7.55 -3.95 6.80
C ALA A 117 -6.64 -3.49 5.65
N CYS A 118 -7.09 -3.61 4.39
CA CYS A 118 -6.39 -3.05 3.23
C CYS A 118 -6.25 -1.53 3.33
N GLY A 119 -7.31 -0.83 3.75
CA GLY A 119 -7.30 0.62 3.94
C GLY A 119 -6.38 1.09 5.08
N LYS A 120 -6.05 0.21 6.01
CA LYS A 120 -5.12 0.46 7.13
C LYS A 120 -3.71 -0.10 6.90
N ASN A 121 -3.39 -0.53 5.69
CA ASN A 121 -2.05 -1.01 5.34
C ASN A 121 -1.01 0.12 5.50
N PRO A 122 -0.03 -0.01 6.40
CA PRO A 122 0.92 1.06 6.67
C PRO A 122 2.02 1.18 5.61
N VAL A 123 2.23 0.15 4.79
CA VAL A 123 3.33 0.09 3.82
C VAL A 123 2.86 -0.39 2.44
N PRO A 124 1.95 0.37 1.78
CA PRO A 124 1.45 0.02 0.45
C PRO A 124 2.60 -0.17 -0.55
N ILE A 125 2.35 -0.88 -1.64
CA ILE A 125 3.32 -1.37 -2.63
C ILE A 125 4.11 -2.56 -2.07
N ILE A 126 4.81 -2.41 -0.94
CA ILE A 126 5.56 -3.49 -0.30
C ILE A 126 4.59 -4.59 0.16
N ILE A 127 3.50 -4.19 0.82
CA ILE A 127 2.31 -5.04 1.02
C ILE A 127 1.28 -4.62 -0.04
N PRO A 128 1.06 -5.43 -1.07
CA PRO A 128 0.39 -5.00 -2.29
C PRO A 128 -1.14 -4.99 -2.17
N CYS A 129 -1.70 -4.14 -1.30
CA CYS A 129 -3.15 -4.00 -1.17
C CYS A 129 -3.83 -3.47 -2.45
N HIS A 130 -3.09 -2.83 -3.36
CA HIS A 130 -3.58 -2.45 -4.67
C HIS A 130 -3.97 -3.65 -5.55
N ARG A 131 -3.40 -4.86 -5.31
CA ARG A 131 -3.74 -6.10 -6.01
C ARG A 131 -5.04 -6.74 -5.54
N VAL A 132 -5.76 -6.11 -4.58
CA VAL A 132 -7.08 -6.59 -4.14
C VAL A 132 -8.17 -5.75 -4.80
N LEU A 133 -9.08 -6.46 -5.48
CA LEU A 133 -10.16 -5.88 -6.28
C LEU A 133 -11.53 -6.35 -5.77
N GLY A 134 -12.58 -5.74 -6.26
CA GLY A 134 -13.93 -6.29 -6.13
C GLY A 134 -14.08 -7.61 -6.90
N THR A 135 -15.13 -8.36 -6.61
CA THR A 135 -15.39 -9.67 -7.27
C THR A 135 -15.60 -9.53 -8.77
N THR A 136 -16.11 -8.40 -9.22
CA THR A 136 -16.32 -8.07 -10.64
C THR A 136 -15.11 -7.37 -11.28
N GLY A 137 -13.98 -7.27 -10.56
CA GLY A 137 -12.78 -6.55 -11.02
C GLY A 137 -12.80 -5.06 -10.73
N ASP A 138 -13.78 -4.57 -9.95
CA ASP A 138 -13.89 -3.17 -9.57
C ASP A 138 -12.74 -2.77 -8.65
N LEU A 139 -12.27 -1.54 -8.78
CA LEU A 139 -11.14 -1.03 -8.01
C LEU A 139 -11.35 -1.10 -6.50
N GLY A 140 -12.59 -0.90 -6.03
CA GLY A 140 -12.84 -0.71 -4.61
C GLY A 140 -12.11 0.50 -4.04
N GLY A 141 -12.04 0.59 -2.71
CA GLY A 141 -11.34 1.67 -2.02
C GLY A 141 -9.82 1.51 -2.04
N PHE A 142 -9.11 2.65 -2.00
CA PHE A 142 -7.66 2.71 -1.79
C PHE A 142 -7.34 3.98 -0.98
N SER A 143 -6.65 3.85 0.15
CA SER A 143 -6.42 4.97 1.08
C SER A 143 -5.65 6.14 0.45
N SER A 144 -4.76 5.84 -0.49
CA SER A 144 -3.98 6.86 -1.21
C SER A 144 -4.67 7.38 -2.48
N GLY A 145 -5.92 7.02 -2.72
CA GLY A 145 -6.71 7.46 -3.88
C GLY A 145 -6.73 6.46 -5.04
N SER A 146 -7.85 6.46 -5.76
CA SER A 146 -8.10 5.52 -6.87
C SER A 146 -7.13 5.69 -8.04
N SER A 147 -6.67 6.91 -8.32
CA SER A 147 -5.73 7.22 -9.40
C SER A 147 -4.37 6.53 -9.19
N ILE A 148 -3.87 6.50 -7.95
CA ILE A 148 -2.62 5.81 -7.61
C ILE A 148 -2.80 4.30 -7.77
N LYS A 149 -3.94 3.75 -7.28
CA LYS A 149 -4.23 2.32 -7.46
C LYS A 149 -4.26 1.92 -8.93
N GLN A 150 -4.92 2.71 -9.78
CA GLN A 150 -4.96 2.48 -11.23
C GLN A 150 -3.56 2.49 -11.85
N THR A 151 -2.72 3.46 -11.46
CA THR A 151 -1.34 3.56 -11.94
C THR A 151 -0.54 2.31 -11.59
N LEU A 152 -0.66 1.81 -10.35
CA LEU A 152 0.00 0.59 -9.90
C LEU A 152 -0.51 -0.66 -10.64
N LEU A 153 -1.83 -0.79 -10.83
CA LEU A 153 -2.42 -1.90 -11.58
C LEU A 153 -1.98 -1.90 -13.04
N LYS A 154 -1.95 -0.72 -13.69
CA LYS A 154 -1.45 -0.57 -15.06
C LYS A 154 0.04 -0.93 -15.16
N LEU A 155 0.86 -0.48 -14.22
CA LEU A 155 2.28 -0.82 -14.15
C LEU A 155 2.51 -2.33 -14.08
N GLU A 156 1.65 -3.04 -13.35
CA GLU A 156 1.72 -4.48 -13.18
C GLU A 156 0.96 -5.28 -14.24
N ASN A 157 0.37 -4.62 -15.24
CA ASN A 157 -0.49 -5.24 -16.28
C ASN A 157 -1.65 -6.05 -15.69
N ILE A 158 -2.23 -5.60 -14.57
CA ILE A 158 -3.41 -6.22 -13.97
C ILE A 158 -4.65 -5.58 -14.55
N PRO A 159 -5.56 -6.36 -15.18
CA PRO A 159 -6.82 -5.84 -15.68
C PRO A 159 -7.75 -5.45 -14.51
N PHE A 160 -8.50 -4.36 -14.69
CA PHE A 160 -9.51 -3.92 -13.73
C PHE A 160 -10.66 -3.23 -14.45
N ASN A 161 -11.85 -3.24 -13.84
CA ASN A 161 -13.00 -2.53 -14.31
C ASN A 161 -13.02 -1.11 -13.73
N PHE A 162 -13.15 -0.14 -14.61
CA PHE A 162 -13.37 1.24 -14.23
C PHE A 162 -14.88 1.48 -14.23
N SER A 163 -15.48 1.53 -13.06
CA SER A 163 -16.83 2.08 -12.93
C SER A 163 -16.70 3.59 -13.12
N GLU A 164 -16.99 4.10 -14.30
CA GLU A 164 -17.24 5.53 -14.46
C GLU A 164 -18.33 5.91 -13.46
N GLY A 165 -17.98 6.74 -12.49
CA GLY A 165 -18.94 7.25 -11.54
C GLY A 165 -20.05 7.91 -12.33
N ARG A 166 -21.27 7.36 -12.28
CA ARG A 166 -22.45 8.00 -12.89
C ARG A 166 -22.65 9.32 -12.17
N VAL A 167 -22.32 10.42 -12.84
CA VAL A 167 -22.72 11.74 -12.42
C VAL A 167 -24.21 11.86 -12.81
N TYR A 168 -25.08 11.83 -11.83
CA TYR A 168 -26.47 12.23 -12.03
C TYR A 168 -26.50 13.76 -11.95
N LEU A 169 -26.82 14.42 -13.07
CA LEU A 169 -27.08 15.85 -13.12
C LEU A 169 -28.54 16.12 -12.72
#